data_915b0d8eb4b596b65f232132e89149a6
#
_entry.id   915b0d8eb4b596b65f232132e89149a6
#
_cell.length_a   1.000
_cell.length_b   1.000
_cell.length_c   1.000
_cell.angle_alpha   90.00
_cell.angle_beta   90.00
_cell.angle_gamma   90.00
#
_symmetry.space_group_name_H-M   'P 1'
#
loop_
_entity.id
_entity.type
_entity.pdbx_description
1 polymer ?
#
loop_
_entity_poly.entity_id
_entity_poly.type
_entity_poly.pdbx_seq_one_letter_code
_entity_poly.pdbx_strand_id
1 'polypeptide(L)'
;MSKEFQIENNLLDWLKELKYTYRPDITDRKTLEQNFKAKFERLNRVHLTSSEFLRLREEIINADVFIASKSLREKRYFLREDGTPLIYSLVDIKDWCKNDFEVVNQLKINTENSHQRYDIILLINGLPLVQIELKRGDVSHRKAMQQIVDYKNEKGNGYSNSLLCFMQMFIVSNGTKTLYFANNRNEHFTFNADEQFLPVYEFADIQNRKISGLKDFTQFFLPKCTLGEMISKYMVLVESEQKLLVMRPYQIYAVKAIDECVKQNRGNGYIWHTTGSGKTLTSFKASHL
;
A
#
# COMPACT_ATOMS: atom_id res chain seq x y z
N MET A 1 -14.69 -16.61 20.91
CA MET A 1 -14.19 -15.68 19.89
C MET A 1 -12.66 -15.74 19.93
N SER A 2 -11.98 -15.97 18.83
CA SER A 2 -10.50 -16.08 18.83
C SER A 2 -9.87 -14.72 19.16
N LYS A 3 -8.73 -14.74 19.83
CA LYS A 3 -7.98 -13.49 20.14
C LYS A 3 -7.59 -12.72 18.87
N GLU A 4 -7.35 -13.41 17.77
CA GLU A 4 -7.03 -12.83 16.48
C GLU A 4 -8.22 -12.07 15.89
N PHE A 5 -9.41 -12.61 15.96
CA PHE A 5 -10.66 -11.95 15.56
C PHE A 5 -10.93 -10.66 16.38
N GLN A 6 -10.56 -10.65 17.65
CA GLN A 6 -10.69 -9.45 18.47
C GLN A 6 -9.71 -8.34 18.05
N ILE A 7 -8.48 -8.71 17.67
CA ILE A 7 -7.48 -7.75 17.14
C ILE A 7 -7.99 -7.16 15.82
N GLU A 8 -8.54 -8.00 14.94
CA GLU A 8 -9.12 -7.59 13.67
C GLU A 8 -10.27 -6.59 13.85
N ASN A 9 -11.24 -6.90 14.72
CA ASN A 9 -12.35 -6.00 14.99
C ASN A 9 -11.92 -4.67 15.59
N ASN A 10 -10.98 -4.69 16.53
CA ASN A 10 -10.43 -3.46 17.10
C ASN A 10 -9.78 -2.58 16.01
N LEU A 11 -9.01 -3.20 15.09
CA LEU A 11 -8.40 -2.48 13.99
C LEU A 11 -9.46 -1.88 13.04
N LEU A 12 -10.52 -2.61 12.72
CA LEU A 12 -11.62 -2.10 11.92
C LEU A 12 -12.29 -0.88 12.58
N ASP A 13 -12.48 -0.90 13.90
CA ASP A 13 -13.07 0.22 14.62
C ASP A 13 -12.15 1.45 14.62
N TRP A 14 -10.86 1.29 14.85
CA TRP A 14 -9.90 2.40 14.76
C TRP A 14 -9.82 2.97 13.33
N LEU A 15 -9.90 2.12 12.28
CA LEU A 15 -9.96 2.59 10.90
C LEU A 15 -11.24 3.39 10.60
N LYS A 16 -12.38 3.00 11.17
CA LYS A 16 -13.64 3.79 11.09
C LYS A 16 -13.48 5.15 11.77
N GLU A 17 -12.81 5.20 12.94
CA GLU A 17 -12.48 6.47 13.62
C GLU A 17 -11.64 7.38 12.71
N LEU A 18 -10.70 6.80 11.96
CA LEU A 18 -9.91 7.50 10.94
C LEU A 18 -10.69 7.80 9.65
N LYS A 19 -12.02 7.57 9.65
CA LYS A 19 -12.94 7.85 8.51
C LYS A 19 -12.73 6.96 7.28
N TYR A 20 -12.20 5.77 7.45
CA TYR A 20 -12.29 4.75 6.41
C TYR A 20 -13.73 4.23 6.32
N THR A 21 -14.21 4.02 5.11
CA THR A 21 -15.52 3.38 4.89
C THR A 21 -15.35 1.87 4.97
N TYR A 22 -15.94 1.25 5.99
CA TYR A 22 -15.95 -0.22 6.07
C TYR A 22 -16.93 -0.82 5.06
N ARG A 23 -16.45 -1.80 4.30
CA ARG A 23 -17.20 -2.44 3.20
C ARG A 23 -17.33 -3.95 3.44
N PRO A 24 -18.27 -4.38 4.30
CA PRO A 24 -18.52 -5.81 4.55
C PRO A 24 -19.16 -6.51 3.35
N ASP A 25 -19.67 -5.76 2.38
CA ASP A 25 -20.28 -6.23 1.14
C ASP A 25 -19.24 -6.70 0.10
N ILE A 26 -17.96 -6.31 0.26
CA ILE A 26 -16.87 -6.71 -0.64
C ILE A 26 -16.18 -7.94 -0.05
N THR A 27 -16.57 -9.12 -0.52
CA THR A 27 -16.10 -10.40 0.02
C THR A 27 -15.32 -11.25 -0.98
N ASP A 28 -15.38 -10.90 -2.27
CA ASP A 28 -14.79 -11.65 -3.36
C ASP A 28 -14.25 -10.75 -4.49
N ARG A 29 -13.64 -11.38 -5.50
CA ARG A 29 -13.10 -10.70 -6.66
C ARG A 29 -14.14 -9.89 -7.41
N LYS A 30 -15.33 -10.42 -7.60
CA LYS A 30 -16.40 -9.78 -8.39
C LYS A 30 -16.87 -8.49 -7.74
N THR A 31 -17.15 -8.53 -6.45
CA THR A 31 -17.59 -7.36 -5.67
C THR A 31 -16.48 -6.31 -5.56
N LEU A 32 -15.22 -6.73 -5.46
CA LEU A 32 -14.06 -5.82 -5.50
C LEU A 32 -13.95 -5.10 -6.85
N GLU A 33 -14.05 -5.82 -7.96
CA GLU A 33 -13.99 -5.24 -9.32
C GLU A 33 -15.17 -4.31 -9.60
N GLN A 34 -16.37 -4.62 -9.12
CA GLN A 34 -17.54 -3.73 -9.23
C GLN A 34 -17.34 -2.43 -8.43
N ASN A 35 -16.82 -2.53 -7.21
CA ASN A 35 -16.47 -1.35 -6.42
C ASN A 35 -15.41 -0.49 -7.13
N PHE A 36 -14.37 -1.11 -7.65
CA PHE A 36 -13.34 -0.38 -8.42
C PHE A 36 -13.96 0.34 -9.62
N LYS A 37 -14.82 -0.30 -10.41
CA LYS A 37 -15.52 0.34 -11.53
C LYS A 37 -16.22 1.61 -11.10
N ALA A 38 -17.05 1.54 -10.06
CA ALA A 38 -17.82 2.68 -9.56
C ALA A 38 -16.92 3.83 -9.08
N LYS A 39 -15.79 3.51 -8.39
CA LYS A 39 -14.84 4.53 -7.93
C LYS A 39 -14.04 5.14 -9.07
N PHE A 40 -13.62 4.32 -10.05
CA PHE A 40 -12.93 4.78 -11.25
C PHE A 40 -13.79 5.75 -12.05
N GLU A 41 -15.05 5.39 -12.31
CA GLU A 41 -16.00 6.23 -13.04
C GLU A 41 -16.22 7.58 -12.35
N ARG A 42 -16.35 7.56 -11.01
CA ARG A 42 -16.49 8.79 -10.23
C ARG A 42 -15.24 9.66 -10.27
N LEU A 43 -14.05 9.08 -10.08
CA LEU A 43 -12.78 9.81 -10.09
C LEU A 43 -12.53 10.50 -11.44
N ASN A 44 -12.78 9.77 -12.53
CA ASN A 44 -12.49 10.22 -13.88
C ASN A 44 -13.68 10.89 -14.58
N ARG A 45 -14.85 11.00 -13.89
CA ARG A 45 -16.09 11.62 -14.41
C ARG A 45 -16.51 11.00 -15.75
N VAL A 46 -16.50 9.70 -15.82
CA VAL A 46 -16.83 8.91 -17.01
C VAL A 46 -17.78 7.78 -16.64
N HIS A 47 -18.56 7.32 -17.59
CA HIS A 47 -19.31 6.08 -17.50
C HIS A 47 -18.77 5.10 -18.51
N LEU A 48 -18.41 3.89 -18.08
CA LEU A 48 -17.86 2.84 -18.92
C LEU A 48 -18.93 1.78 -19.24
N THR A 49 -19.01 1.36 -20.48
CA THR A 49 -19.76 0.16 -20.84
C THR A 49 -19.16 -1.07 -20.14
N SER A 50 -19.87 -2.17 -20.13
CA SER A 50 -19.32 -3.43 -19.58
C SER A 50 -18.09 -3.92 -20.38
N SER A 51 -18.10 -3.76 -21.69
CA SER A 51 -17.01 -4.12 -22.58
C SER A 51 -15.79 -3.20 -22.36
N GLU A 52 -16.00 -1.87 -22.27
CA GLU A 52 -14.93 -0.92 -21.95
C GLU A 52 -14.27 -1.24 -20.61
N PHE A 53 -15.07 -1.57 -19.60
CA PHE A 53 -14.52 -1.92 -18.28
C PHE A 53 -13.71 -3.21 -18.33
N LEU A 54 -14.14 -4.23 -19.05
CA LEU A 54 -13.38 -5.46 -19.21
C LEU A 54 -12.02 -5.20 -19.87
N ARG A 55 -11.99 -4.44 -20.98
CA ARG A 55 -10.73 -4.06 -21.64
C ARG A 55 -9.82 -3.21 -20.77
N LEU A 56 -10.38 -2.21 -20.06
CA LEU A 56 -9.62 -1.40 -19.13
C LEU A 56 -8.98 -2.27 -18.03
N ARG A 57 -9.75 -3.20 -17.44
CA ARG A 57 -9.24 -4.11 -16.43
C ARG A 57 -8.09 -4.97 -16.94
N GLU A 58 -8.22 -5.54 -18.14
CA GLU A 58 -7.15 -6.32 -18.78
C GLU A 58 -5.90 -5.49 -19.04
N GLU A 59 -6.06 -4.23 -19.40
CA GLU A 59 -4.95 -3.31 -19.64
C GLU A 59 -4.21 -2.91 -18.38
N ILE A 60 -4.92 -2.69 -17.26
CA ILE A 60 -4.32 -2.19 -16.01
C ILE A 60 -3.77 -3.31 -15.14
N ILE A 61 -4.31 -4.53 -15.20
CA ILE A 61 -3.82 -5.66 -14.41
C ILE A 61 -2.50 -6.14 -15.01
N ASN A 62 -1.45 -6.07 -14.21
CA ASN A 62 -0.12 -6.52 -14.60
C ASN A 62 0.51 -7.36 -13.49
N ALA A 63 1.03 -8.53 -13.85
CA ALA A 63 1.68 -9.44 -12.91
C ALA A 63 2.96 -8.84 -12.29
N ASP A 64 3.54 -7.85 -12.94
CA ASP A 64 4.72 -7.16 -12.44
C ASP A 64 4.33 -6.02 -11.51
N VAL A 65 4.65 -6.16 -10.24
CA VAL A 65 4.34 -5.18 -9.20
C VAL A 65 4.99 -3.82 -9.46
N PHE A 66 6.17 -3.77 -10.09
CA PHE A 66 6.83 -2.52 -10.41
C PHE A 66 6.06 -1.76 -11.50
N ILE A 67 5.66 -2.45 -12.58
CA ILE A 67 4.85 -1.88 -13.65
C ILE A 67 3.48 -1.44 -13.13
N ALA A 68 2.81 -2.25 -12.32
CA ALA A 68 1.54 -1.88 -11.69
C ALA A 68 1.69 -0.63 -10.79
N SER A 69 2.77 -0.54 -10.03
CA SER A 69 3.07 0.62 -9.17
C SER A 69 3.37 1.88 -9.96
N LYS A 70 4.03 1.77 -11.11
CA LYS A 70 4.27 2.88 -12.03
C LYS A 70 2.95 3.36 -12.62
N SER A 71 2.13 2.44 -13.12
CA SER A 71 0.79 2.72 -13.66
C SER A 71 -0.13 3.42 -12.67
N LEU A 72 -0.03 3.09 -11.38
CA LEU A 72 -0.79 3.73 -10.31
C LEU A 72 -0.51 5.25 -10.21
N ARG A 73 0.70 5.68 -10.57
CA ARG A 73 1.20 7.06 -10.36
C ARG A 73 1.12 7.94 -11.60
N GLU A 74 0.84 7.35 -12.77
CA GLU A 74 0.84 8.04 -14.06
C GLU A 74 -0.58 8.31 -14.53
N LYS A 75 -0.73 9.38 -15.32
CA LYS A 75 -1.91 9.55 -16.16
C LYS A 75 -1.77 8.63 -17.36
N ARG A 76 -2.84 7.94 -17.68
CA ARG A 76 -2.91 7.01 -18.80
C ARG A 76 -4.04 7.39 -19.76
N TYR A 77 -4.04 6.82 -20.92
CA TYR A 77 -5.13 6.96 -21.87
C TYR A 77 -5.73 5.59 -22.21
N PHE A 78 -7.02 5.59 -22.51
CA PHE A 78 -7.78 4.42 -22.90
C PHE A 78 -8.65 4.81 -24.11
N LEU A 79 -8.64 4.03 -25.17
CA LEU A 79 -9.47 4.28 -26.34
C LEU A 79 -10.87 3.70 -26.10
N ARG A 80 -11.88 4.55 -26.10
CA ARG A 80 -13.28 4.16 -25.89
C ARG A 80 -13.85 3.44 -27.13
N GLU A 81 -15.04 2.83 -26.98
CA GLU A 81 -15.72 2.15 -28.09
C GLU A 81 -16.15 3.10 -29.21
N ASP A 82 -16.45 4.35 -28.87
CA ASP A 82 -16.78 5.41 -29.84
C ASP A 82 -15.55 6.03 -30.52
N GLY A 83 -14.34 5.54 -30.26
CA GLY A 83 -13.09 6.04 -30.80
C GLY A 83 -12.53 7.27 -30.10
N THR A 84 -13.19 7.78 -29.05
CA THR A 84 -12.68 8.91 -28.27
C THR A 84 -11.63 8.47 -27.25
N PRO A 85 -10.54 9.25 -27.03
CA PRO A 85 -9.57 8.95 -25.98
C PRO A 85 -10.08 9.41 -24.60
N LEU A 86 -10.02 8.52 -23.61
CA LEU A 86 -10.22 8.84 -22.21
C LEU A 86 -8.84 8.96 -21.53
N ILE A 87 -8.51 10.15 -21.03
CA ILE A 87 -7.34 10.33 -20.16
C ILE A 87 -7.78 10.08 -18.73
N TYR A 88 -7.14 9.15 -18.03
CA TYR A 88 -7.55 8.74 -16.70
C TYR A 88 -6.40 8.66 -15.70
N SER A 89 -6.77 8.68 -14.43
CA SER A 89 -5.90 8.38 -13.28
C SER A 89 -6.53 7.29 -12.44
N LEU A 90 -5.73 6.45 -11.82
CA LEU A 90 -6.18 5.41 -10.89
C LEU A 90 -6.34 5.97 -9.47
N VAL A 91 -5.48 6.93 -9.10
CA VAL A 91 -5.54 7.67 -7.83
C VAL A 91 -5.17 9.13 -8.07
N ASP A 92 -5.68 10.05 -7.25
CA ASP A 92 -5.20 11.43 -7.22
C ASP A 92 -4.02 11.51 -6.25
N ILE A 93 -2.79 11.52 -6.82
CA ILE A 93 -1.56 11.60 -6.03
C ILE A 93 -1.26 13.02 -5.53
N LYS A 94 -1.85 14.04 -6.14
CA LYS A 94 -1.62 15.44 -5.76
C LYS A 94 -2.50 15.86 -4.59
N ASP A 95 -3.74 15.37 -4.58
CA ASP A 95 -4.71 15.68 -3.54
C ASP A 95 -5.35 14.38 -3.01
N TRP A 96 -4.76 13.84 -1.95
CA TRP A 96 -5.25 12.60 -1.34
C TRP A 96 -6.66 12.71 -0.78
N CYS A 97 -7.14 13.92 -0.45
CA CYS A 97 -8.49 14.15 0.03
C CYS A 97 -9.56 13.85 -1.04
N LYS A 98 -9.19 13.82 -2.31
CA LYS A 98 -10.09 13.46 -3.41
C LYS A 98 -10.27 11.96 -3.60
N ASN A 99 -9.44 11.16 -2.97
CA ASN A 99 -9.56 9.72 -3.04
C ASN A 99 -10.53 9.18 -1.99
N ASP A 100 -11.17 8.06 -2.32
CA ASP A 100 -11.93 7.27 -1.38
C ASP A 100 -11.06 6.28 -0.66
N PHE A 101 -11.16 6.27 0.66
CA PHE A 101 -10.49 5.30 1.51
C PHE A 101 -11.51 4.33 2.11
N GLU A 102 -11.34 3.06 1.80
CA GLU A 102 -12.21 2.00 2.26
C GLU A 102 -11.39 0.90 2.93
N VAL A 103 -12.02 0.12 3.77
CA VAL A 103 -11.45 -1.08 4.38
C VAL A 103 -12.36 -2.26 4.16
N VAL A 104 -11.77 -3.37 3.75
CA VAL A 104 -12.41 -4.68 3.64
C VAL A 104 -11.66 -5.67 4.52
N ASN A 105 -12.38 -6.66 5.02
CA ASN A 105 -11.78 -7.75 5.77
C ASN A 105 -12.22 -9.10 5.21
N GLN A 106 -11.38 -10.11 5.46
CA GLN A 106 -11.65 -11.49 5.09
C GLN A 106 -11.97 -11.68 3.60
N LEU A 107 -11.36 -10.84 2.74
CA LEU A 107 -11.52 -10.90 1.29
C LEU A 107 -11.01 -12.23 0.74
N LYS A 108 -11.80 -12.88 -0.10
CA LYS A 108 -11.43 -14.12 -0.80
C LYS A 108 -11.20 -13.83 -2.27
N ILE A 109 -9.99 -14.06 -2.74
CA ILE A 109 -9.70 -14.05 -4.18
C ILE A 109 -9.53 -15.50 -4.60
N ASN A 110 -10.63 -16.12 -4.97
CA ASN A 110 -10.61 -17.48 -5.48
C ASN A 110 -10.11 -17.47 -6.91
N THR A 111 -8.95 -18.04 -7.11
CA THR A 111 -8.52 -18.56 -8.42
C THR A 111 -8.74 -20.07 -8.40
N GLU A 112 -8.70 -20.73 -9.55
CA GLU A 112 -8.92 -22.19 -9.63
C GLU A 112 -8.02 -23.01 -8.68
N ASN A 113 -6.90 -22.43 -8.24
CA ASN A 113 -5.87 -23.10 -7.43
C ASN A 113 -5.56 -22.38 -6.10
N SER A 114 -6.30 -21.35 -5.71
CA SER A 114 -6.04 -20.60 -4.49
C SER A 114 -7.32 -20.31 -3.72
N HIS A 115 -7.29 -20.62 -2.42
CA HIS A 115 -8.36 -20.32 -1.46
C HIS A 115 -7.93 -19.27 -0.44
N GLN A 116 -7.02 -18.37 -0.82
CA GLN A 116 -6.47 -17.36 0.06
C GLN A 116 -7.55 -16.43 0.59
N ARG A 117 -7.43 -16.11 1.87
CA ARG A 117 -8.28 -15.18 2.57
C ARG A 117 -7.40 -14.16 3.30
N TYR A 118 -7.55 -12.91 2.91
CA TYR A 118 -6.76 -11.81 3.42
C TYR A 118 -7.44 -11.18 4.63
N ASP A 119 -6.71 -10.96 5.73
CA ASP A 119 -7.29 -10.47 6.98
C ASP A 119 -7.90 -9.07 6.78
N ILE A 120 -7.09 -8.08 6.44
CA ILE A 120 -7.56 -6.72 6.17
C ILE A 120 -6.85 -6.16 4.94
N ILE A 121 -7.63 -5.52 4.06
CA ILE A 121 -7.12 -4.77 2.91
C ILE A 121 -7.67 -3.35 2.95
N LEU A 122 -6.77 -2.37 2.78
CA LEU A 122 -7.14 -0.98 2.59
C LEU A 122 -7.23 -0.69 1.10
N LEU A 123 -8.39 -0.17 0.70
CA LEU A 123 -8.66 0.22 -0.68
C LEU A 123 -8.55 1.74 -0.81
N ILE A 124 -7.95 2.18 -1.91
CA ILE A 124 -7.99 3.58 -2.32
C ILE A 124 -8.60 3.64 -3.72
N ASN A 125 -9.71 4.31 -3.86
CA ASN A 125 -10.55 4.31 -5.07
C ASN A 125 -10.91 2.89 -5.55
N GLY A 126 -11.16 1.98 -4.62
CA GLY A 126 -11.48 0.58 -4.90
C GLY A 126 -10.27 -0.29 -5.27
N LEU A 127 -9.05 0.27 -5.36
CA LEU A 127 -7.82 -0.49 -5.59
C LEU A 127 -7.20 -0.95 -4.28
N PRO A 128 -6.86 -2.23 -4.12
CA PRO A 128 -6.19 -2.76 -2.94
C PRO A 128 -4.72 -2.32 -2.91
N LEU A 129 -4.38 -1.36 -2.04
CA LEU A 129 -3.04 -0.79 -1.96
C LEU A 129 -2.25 -1.23 -0.74
N VAL A 130 -2.92 -1.62 0.35
CA VAL A 130 -2.26 -2.07 1.58
C VAL A 130 -2.95 -3.30 2.11
N GLN A 131 -2.17 -4.31 2.43
CA GLN A 131 -2.62 -5.53 3.12
C GLN A 131 -2.08 -5.55 4.54
N ILE A 132 -2.92 -5.92 5.48
CA ILE A 132 -2.55 -6.07 6.89
C ILE A 132 -2.85 -7.51 7.30
N GLU A 133 -1.81 -8.25 7.68
CA GLU A 133 -1.91 -9.60 8.22
C GLU A 133 -1.71 -9.59 9.73
N LEU A 134 -2.63 -10.24 10.42
CA LEU A 134 -2.72 -10.24 11.86
C LEU A 134 -2.41 -11.62 12.44
N LYS A 135 -1.78 -11.62 13.60
CA LYS A 135 -1.56 -12.84 14.40
C LYS A 135 -1.92 -12.55 15.86
N ARG A 136 -2.20 -13.60 16.60
CA ARG A 136 -2.42 -13.50 18.04
C ARG A 136 -1.16 -12.98 18.74
N GLY A 137 -1.31 -12.31 19.88
CA GLY A 137 -0.21 -11.71 20.62
C GLY A 137 0.89 -12.68 21.06
N ASP A 138 0.56 -13.96 21.23
CA ASP A 138 1.48 -15.07 21.55
C ASP A 138 2.21 -15.63 20.30
N VAL A 139 1.84 -15.19 19.12
CA VAL A 139 2.42 -15.63 17.84
C VAL A 139 3.37 -14.56 17.30
N SER A 140 4.53 -14.98 16.82
CA SER A 140 5.49 -14.06 16.20
C SER A 140 4.89 -13.42 14.94
N HIS A 141 5.09 -12.11 14.78
CA HIS A 141 4.78 -11.36 13.55
C HIS A 141 5.47 -11.94 12.31
N ARG A 142 6.58 -12.69 12.48
CA ARG A 142 7.27 -13.42 11.39
C ARG A 142 6.36 -14.45 10.71
N LYS A 143 5.40 -15.06 11.45
CA LYS A 143 4.43 -15.96 10.84
C LYS A 143 3.47 -15.25 9.90
N ALA A 144 3.09 -14.01 10.20
CA ALA A 144 2.31 -13.19 9.28
C ALA A 144 3.12 -12.84 8.01
N MET A 145 4.42 -12.53 8.18
CA MET A 145 5.31 -12.31 7.02
C MET A 145 5.43 -13.56 6.16
N GLN A 146 5.64 -14.74 6.77
CA GLN A 146 5.70 -16.01 6.04
C GLN A 146 4.41 -16.28 5.27
N GLN A 147 3.26 -16.01 5.87
CA GLN A 147 1.97 -16.16 5.21
C GLN A 147 1.86 -15.29 3.93
N ILE A 148 2.35 -14.05 3.97
CA ILE A 148 2.37 -13.19 2.78
C ILE A 148 3.29 -13.77 1.70
N VAL A 149 4.46 -14.30 2.07
CA VAL A 149 5.38 -14.95 1.12
C VAL A 149 4.72 -16.19 0.50
N ASP A 150 4.06 -16.99 1.32
CA ASP A 150 3.34 -18.19 0.86
C ASP A 150 2.23 -17.81 -0.13
N TYR A 151 1.46 -16.75 0.18
CA TYR A 151 0.44 -16.22 -0.71
C TYR A 151 1.01 -15.74 -2.06
N LYS A 152 2.17 -15.10 -2.06
CA LYS A 152 2.82 -14.62 -3.29
C LYS A 152 3.40 -15.76 -4.13
N ASN A 153 3.84 -16.84 -3.49
CA ASN A 153 4.46 -17.98 -4.16
C ASN A 153 3.43 -19.01 -4.65
N GLU A 154 2.19 -18.93 -4.19
CA GLU A 154 1.15 -19.84 -4.61
C GLU A 154 0.84 -19.65 -6.10
N LYS A 155 0.74 -20.76 -6.83
CA LYS A 155 0.43 -20.75 -8.26
C LYS A 155 -0.98 -20.21 -8.49
N GLY A 156 -1.09 -19.20 -9.35
CA GLY A 156 -2.37 -18.55 -9.62
C GLY A 156 -2.83 -17.58 -8.51
N ASN A 157 -1.88 -17.07 -7.72
CA ASN A 157 -2.17 -16.09 -6.65
C ASN A 157 -2.85 -14.81 -7.20
N GLY A 158 -3.61 -14.15 -6.34
CA GLY A 158 -4.36 -12.94 -6.70
C GLY A 158 -3.49 -11.75 -7.06
N TYR A 159 -2.23 -11.69 -6.61
CA TYR A 159 -1.34 -10.55 -6.87
C TYR A 159 -0.88 -10.44 -8.33
N SER A 160 -0.96 -11.51 -9.10
CA SER A 160 -0.50 -11.50 -10.49
C SER A 160 -1.62 -11.37 -11.52
N ASN A 161 -2.87 -11.66 -11.14
CA ASN A 161 -3.98 -11.76 -12.10
C ASN A 161 -5.28 -11.08 -11.65
N SER A 162 -5.23 -10.25 -10.63
CA SER A 162 -6.36 -9.46 -10.15
C SER A 162 -5.94 -8.05 -9.76
N LEU A 163 -6.87 -7.24 -9.26
CA LEU A 163 -6.58 -5.90 -8.76
C LEU A 163 -5.58 -5.89 -7.59
N LEU A 164 -5.30 -7.03 -6.95
CA LEU A 164 -4.24 -7.14 -5.95
C LEU A 164 -2.83 -6.89 -6.52
N CYS A 165 -2.65 -6.85 -7.84
CA CYS A 165 -1.39 -6.42 -8.48
C CYS A 165 -0.98 -5.00 -8.07
N PHE A 166 -1.94 -4.16 -7.67
CA PHE A 166 -1.70 -2.80 -7.19
C PHE A 166 -1.23 -2.72 -5.73
N MET A 167 -1.12 -3.85 -5.03
CA MET A 167 -0.64 -3.87 -3.65
C MET A 167 0.72 -3.19 -3.54
N GLN A 168 0.80 -2.11 -2.76
CA GLN A 168 2.02 -1.32 -2.60
C GLN A 168 2.80 -1.73 -1.35
N MET A 169 2.08 -2.06 -0.29
CA MET A 169 2.67 -2.22 1.04
C MET A 169 1.98 -3.35 1.80
N PHE A 170 2.78 -4.04 2.59
CA PHE A 170 2.34 -4.99 3.57
C PHE A 170 2.58 -4.45 4.98
N ILE A 171 1.65 -4.71 5.87
CA ILE A 171 1.74 -4.47 7.31
C ILE A 171 1.49 -5.79 8.01
N VAL A 172 2.32 -6.12 8.97
CA VAL A 172 2.16 -7.34 9.77
C VAL A 172 2.15 -6.97 11.26
N SER A 173 1.22 -7.56 12.02
CA SER A 173 1.11 -7.26 13.43
C SER A 173 0.63 -8.46 14.25
N ASN A 174 1.09 -8.53 15.49
CA ASN A 174 0.52 -9.42 16.51
C ASN A 174 -0.14 -8.63 17.66
N GLY A 175 -0.47 -7.35 17.40
CA GLY A 175 -1.05 -6.43 18.35
C GLY A 175 -0.01 -5.64 19.16
N THR A 176 1.08 -6.26 19.57
CA THR A 176 2.16 -5.63 20.36
C THR A 176 3.30 -5.13 19.50
N LYS A 177 3.56 -5.79 18.39
CA LYS A 177 4.60 -5.42 17.42
C LYS A 177 4.02 -5.33 16.01
N THR A 178 4.23 -4.18 15.37
CA THR A 178 3.73 -3.89 14.03
C THR A 178 4.90 -3.47 13.14
N LEU A 179 4.99 -4.08 11.97
CA LEU A 179 6.02 -3.82 10.98
C LEU A 179 5.38 -3.51 9.63
N TYR A 180 6.07 -2.77 8.79
CA TYR A 180 5.64 -2.49 7.42
C TYR A 180 6.81 -2.63 6.43
N PHE A 181 6.47 -2.98 5.18
CA PHE A 181 7.44 -3.15 4.09
C PHE A 181 6.77 -3.01 2.73
N ALA A 182 7.55 -2.65 1.71
CA ALA A 182 7.07 -2.52 0.35
C ALA A 182 6.80 -3.88 -0.29
N ASN A 183 5.81 -3.93 -1.17
CA ASN A 183 5.65 -5.05 -2.08
C ASN A 183 6.72 -4.98 -3.17
N ASN A 184 7.24 -6.14 -3.59
CA ASN A 184 8.24 -6.25 -4.64
C ASN A 184 8.04 -7.52 -5.47
N ARG A 185 8.77 -7.66 -6.57
CA ARG A 185 8.90 -8.92 -7.31
C ARG A 185 9.43 -10.03 -6.40
N ASN A 186 9.12 -11.29 -6.70
CA ASN A 186 9.54 -12.41 -5.86
C ASN A 186 11.07 -12.48 -5.70
N GLU A 187 11.86 -12.12 -6.71
CA GLU A 187 13.33 -12.07 -6.63
C GLU A 187 13.86 -11.06 -5.60
N HIS A 188 13.07 -10.01 -5.34
CA HIS A 188 13.36 -8.99 -4.33
C HIS A 188 12.56 -9.19 -3.04
N PHE A 189 11.71 -10.22 -3.01
CA PHE A 189 10.83 -10.54 -1.90
C PHE A 189 11.29 -11.85 -1.25
N THR A 190 12.55 -11.89 -0.83
CA THR A 190 13.12 -13.04 -0.13
C THR A 190 12.90 -12.91 1.35
N PHE A 191 12.33 -13.93 1.93
CA PHE A 191 12.19 -14.08 3.36
C PHE A 191 12.98 -15.31 3.80
N ASN A 192 13.99 -15.11 4.66
CA ASN A 192 14.67 -16.19 5.33
C ASN A 192 14.22 -16.20 6.79
N ALA A 193 13.69 -17.32 7.29
CA ALA A 193 13.19 -17.45 8.66
C ALA A 193 14.24 -17.07 9.72
N ASP A 194 15.52 -17.15 9.38
CA ASP A 194 16.58 -17.05 10.35
C ASP A 194 17.16 -15.66 10.52
N GLU A 195 17.06 -14.70 9.59
CA GLU A 195 17.56 -13.38 9.92
C GLU A 195 17.43 -12.20 9.00
N GLN A 196 17.66 -12.29 7.74
CA GLN A 196 17.85 -11.05 6.96
C GLN A 196 16.95 -10.96 5.77
N PHE A 197 16.17 -9.96 5.86
CA PHE A 197 15.15 -9.78 4.93
C PHE A 197 15.21 -8.53 4.21
N LEU A 198 14.27 -8.47 3.31
CA LEU A 198 13.56 -7.30 2.88
C LEU A 198 13.67 -6.20 3.93
N PRO A 199 13.86 -4.98 3.49
CA PRO A 199 13.73 -3.84 4.37
C PRO A 199 12.34 -3.84 5.03
N VAL A 200 12.26 -4.39 6.23
CA VAL A 200 11.09 -4.41 7.11
C VAL A 200 11.33 -3.43 8.22
N TYR A 201 10.39 -2.54 8.44
CA TYR A 201 10.57 -1.42 9.36
C TYR A 201 9.53 -1.38 10.46
N GLU A 202 9.97 -0.98 11.66
CA GLU A 202 9.08 -0.43 12.68
C GLU A 202 8.90 1.06 12.40
N PHE A 203 7.67 1.55 12.54
CA PHE A 203 7.43 2.97 12.46
C PHE A 203 7.98 3.68 13.73
N ALA A 204 8.38 4.93 13.59
CA ALA A 204 8.88 5.74 14.68
C ALA A 204 8.41 7.18 14.55
N ASP A 205 8.36 7.89 15.66
CA ASP A 205 8.08 9.33 15.67
C ASP A 205 9.32 10.17 15.30
N ILE A 206 9.17 11.47 15.31
CA ILE A 206 10.24 12.42 14.96
C ILE A 206 11.44 12.34 15.92
N GLN A 207 11.25 11.89 17.16
CA GLN A 207 12.33 11.64 18.12
C GLN A 207 12.93 10.23 17.97
N ASN A 208 12.56 9.51 16.91
CA ASN A 208 12.97 8.13 16.66
C ASN A 208 12.51 7.12 17.74
N ARG A 209 11.45 7.44 18.47
CA ARG A 209 10.83 6.49 19.40
C ARG A 209 9.93 5.55 18.63
N LYS A 210 10.12 4.26 18.81
CA LYS A 210 9.38 3.22 18.08
C LYS A 210 7.91 3.21 18.46
N ILE A 211 7.05 3.13 17.48
CA ILE A 211 5.61 2.98 17.57
C ILE A 211 5.27 1.54 17.20
N SER A 212 5.35 0.65 18.18
CA SER A 212 5.26 -0.81 17.94
C SER A 212 3.82 -1.33 18.06
N GLY A 213 3.03 -0.81 19.01
CA GLY A 213 1.64 -1.27 19.23
C GLY A 213 0.73 -0.98 18.06
N LEU A 214 -0.14 -1.94 17.71
CA LEU A 214 -1.04 -1.82 16.56
C LEU A 214 -1.96 -0.61 16.64
N LYS A 215 -2.48 -0.29 17.84
CA LYS A 215 -3.35 0.88 18.05
C LYS A 215 -2.63 2.18 17.72
N ASP A 216 -1.47 2.39 18.31
CA ASP A 216 -0.68 3.61 18.11
C ASP A 216 -0.19 3.67 16.64
N PHE A 217 0.27 2.54 16.11
CA PHE A 217 0.63 2.46 14.70
C PHE A 217 -0.55 2.89 13.80
N THR A 218 -1.75 2.41 14.07
CA THR A 218 -2.95 2.81 13.32
C THR A 218 -3.19 4.31 13.39
N GLN A 219 -3.08 4.90 14.58
CA GLN A 219 -3.31 6.33 14.78
C GLN A 219 -2.26 7.23 14.12
N PHE A 220 -1.00 6.80 14.04
CA PHE A 220 0.09 7.62 13.50
C PHE A 220 0.41 7.34 12.03
N PHE A 221 0.25 6.09 11.57
CA PHE A 221 0.66 5.67 10.23
C PHE A 221 -0.52 5.60 9.25
N LEU A 222 -1.71 5.18 9.69
CA LEU A 222 -2.87 4.96 8.84
C LEU A 222 -3.85 6.14 8.67
N PRO A 223 -3.65 7.36 9.26
CA PRO A 223 -4.44 8.50 8.81
C PRO A 223 -4.31 8.68 7.29
N LYS A 224 -5.41 9.00 6.62
CA LYS A 224 -5.50 9.04 5.14
C LYS A 224 -4.40 9.85 4.48
N CYS A 225 -4.09 11.04 5.01
CA CYS A 225 -3.02 11.88 4.49
C CYS A 225 -1.64 11.24 4.68
N THR A 226 -1.38 10.65 5.85
CA THR A 226 -0.10 9.99 6.12
C THR A 226 0.09 8.78 5.22
N LEU A 227 -0.91 7.91 5.10
CA LEU A 227 -0.83 6.74 4.22
C LEU A 227 -0.68 7.16 2.75
N GLY A 228 -1.42 8.19 2.33
CA GLY A 228 -1.30 8.75 1.00
C GLY A 228 0.11 9.27 0.71
N GLU A 229 0.71 10.01 1.64
CA GLU A 229 2.10 10.46 1.51
C GLU A 229 3.09 9.29 1.50
N MET A 230 2.88 8.26 2.32
CA MET A 230 3.72 7.06 2.31
C MET A 230 3.77 6.43 0.92
N ILE A 231 2.61 6.29 0.28
CA ILE A 231 2.51 5.67 -1.05
C ILE A 231 3.06 6.58 -2.15
N SER A 232 2.75 7.88 -2.13
CA SER A 232 3.11 8.80 -3.21
C SER A 232 4.48 9.41 -3.07
N LYS A 233 4.84 9.85 -1.86
CA LYS A 233 6.07 10.62 -1.61
C LYS A 233 7.21 9.77 -1.07
N TYR A 234 6.90 8.83 -0.14
CA TYR A 234 7.94 8.11 0.61
C TYR A 234 8.12 6.65 0.16
N MET A 235 7.43 6.24 -0.88
CA MET A 235 7.76 5.06 -1.66
C MET A 235 8.52 5.49 -2.91
N VAL A 236 9.67 4.86 -3.17
CA VAL A 236 10.56 5.18 -4.28
C VAL A 236 10.59 4.00 -5.24
N LEU A 237 10.38 4.29 -6.52
CA LEU A 237 10.52 3.34 -7.61
C LEU A 237 11.94 3.42 -8.15
N VAL A 238 12.73 2.37 -7.96
CA VAL A 238 14.09 2.26 -8.48
C VAL A 238 14.04 1.59 -9.85
N GLU A 239 14.10 2.40 -10.90
CA GLU A 239 13.93 1.95 -12.29
C GLU A 239 15.00 0.93 -12.72
N SER A 240 16.26 1.17 -12.34
CA SER A 240 17.38 0.29 -12.70
C SER A 240 17.30 -1.13 -12.12
N GLU A 241 16.64 -1.28 -10.98
CA GLU A 241 16.44 -2.55 -10.29
C GLU A 241 14.99 -3.05 -10.38
N GLN A 242 14.10 -2.23 -10.94
CA GLN A 242 12.66 -2.46 -10.98
C GLN A 242 12.07 -2.84 -9.62
N LYS A 243 12.45 -2.06 -8.60
CA LYS A 243 12.22 -2.32 -7.18
C LYS A 243 11.51 -1.17 -6.50
N LEU A 244 10.62 -1.50 -5.58
CA LEU A 244 9.97 -0.54 -4.70
C LEU A 244 10.72 -0.48 -3.37
N LEU A 245 11.03 0.74 -2.95
CA LEU A 245 11.59 1.00 -1.63
C LEU A 245 10.62 1.88 -0.85
N VAL A 246 10.29 1.51 0.37
CA VAL A 246 9.63 2.40 1.32
C VAL A 246 10.69 3.03 2.23
N MET A 247 10.62 4.34 2.42
CA MET A 247 11.58 5.07 3.24
C MET A 247 11.44 4.73 4.73
N ARG A 248 12.57 4.73 5.43
CA ARG A 248 12.60 4.57 6.90
C ARG A 248 12.08 5.83 7.58
N PRO A 249 11.49 5.74 8.78
CA PRO A 249 10.92 6.90 9.47
C PRO A 249 11.88 8.09 9.58
N TYR A 250 13.11 7.89 10.03
CA TYR A 250 14.09 8.98 10.15
C TYR A 250 14.46 9.63 8.80
N GLN A 251 14.43 8.89 7.70
CA GLN A 251 14.63 9.44 6.36
C GLN A 251 13.44 10.34 5.96
N ILE A 252 12.21 9.91 6.28
CA ILE A 252 11.00 10.68 6.02
C ILE A 252 11.04 12.01 6.77
N TYR A 253 11.38 11.98 8.06
CA TYR A 253 11.49 13.21 8.85
C TYR A 253 12.63 14.12 8.38
N ALA A 254 13.76 13.55 7.93
CA ALA A 254 14.83 14.33 7.34
C ALA A 254 14.37 15.05 6.06
N VAL A 255 13.66 14.33 5.17
CA VAL A 255 13.10 14.92 3.94
C VAL A 255 12.09 16.02 4.27
N LYS A 256 11.18 15.80 5.23
CA LYS A 256 10.21 16.81 5.68
C LYS A 256 10.91 18.05 6.23
N ALA A 257 11.95 17.87 7.03
CA ALA A 257 12.71 18.99 7.59
C ALA A 257 13.44 19.82 6.52
N ILE A 258 14.01 19.16 5.49
CA ILE A 258 14.64 19.82 4.35
C ILE A 258 13.59 20.62 3.55
N ASP A 259 12.49 19.98 3.17
CA ASP A 259 11.41 20.60 2.40
C ASP A 259 10.84 21.84 3.13
N GLU A 260 10.60 21.69 4.43
CA GLU A 260 10.12 22.80 5.27
C GLU A 260 11.15 23.95 5.39
N CYS A 261 12.43 23.61 5.56
CA CYS A 261 13.51 24.62 5.60
C CYS A 261 13.57 25.43 4.30
N VAL A 262 13.48 24.76 3.16
CA VAL A 262 13.46 25.40 1.83
C VAL A 262 12.22 26.26 1.66
N LYS A 263 11.03 25.74 1.94
CA LYS A 263 9.75 26.47 1.79
C LYS A 263 9.67 27.72 2.69
N GLN A 264 10.25 27.65 3.87
CA GLN A 264 10.27 28.76 4.83
C GLN A 264 11.48 29.69 4.67
N ASN A 265 12.36 29.41 3.71
CA ASN A 265 13.59 30.18 3.47
C ASN A 265 14.45 30.40 4.74
N ARG A 266 14.60 29.33 5.54
CA ARG A 266 15.31 29.40 6.83
C ARG A 266 16.84 29.49 6.70
N GLY A 267 17.37 29.55 5.46
CA GLY A 267 18.80 29.59 5.19
C GLY A 267 19.44 28.20 5.22
N ASN A 268 20.69 28.11 5.69
CA ASN A 268 21.43 26.87 5.68
C ASN A 268 21.01 25.92 6.82
N GLY A 269 21.04 24.63 6.52
CA GLY A 269 20.76 23.57 7.50
C GLY A 269 21.66 22.34 7.28
N TYR A 270 21.60 21.41 8.20
CA TYR A 270 22.30 20.14 8.05
C TYR A 270 21.44 19.00 8.62
N ILE A 271 21.63 17.81 8.06
CA ILE A 271 21.04 16.56 8.56
C ILE A 271 22.17 15.64 9.00
N TRP A 272 22.14 15.25 10.26
CA TRP A 272 23.16 14.35 10.82
C TRP A 272 22.72 12.89 10.61
N HIS A 273 23.33 12.25 9.65
CA HIS A 273 23.11 10.85 9.34
C HIS A 273 24.41 10.06 9.39
N THR A 274 24.37 8.86 10.00
CA THR A 274 25.52 7.95 10.05
C THR A 274 25.81 7.32 8.69
N THR A 275 26.96 6.69 8.54
CA THR A 275 27.29 5.88 7.36
C THR A 275 26.28 4.73 7.22
N GLY A 276 25.87 4.41 6.00
CA GLY A 276 24.87 3.36 5.74
C GLY A 276 23.41 3.72 6.04
N SER A 277 23.11 4.93 6.52
CA SER A 277 21.74 5.37 6.81
C SER A 277 20.88 5.69 5.57
N GLY A 278 21.44 5.59 4.36
CA GLY A 278 20.71 5.91 3.13
C GLY A 278 20.63 7.40 2.83
N LYS A 279 21.70 8.16 3.10
CA LYS A 279 21.81 9.59 2.79
C LYS A 279 21.48 9.91 1.34
N THR A 280 21.93 9.10 0.39
CA THR A 280 21.66 9.24 -1.04
C THR A 280 20.17 9.25 -1.34
N LEU A 281 19.42 8.31 -0.76
CA LEU A 281 17.96 8.22 -0.94
C LEU A 281 17.26 9.43 -0.31
N THR A 282 17.72 9.88 0.85
CA THR A 282 17.17 11.07 1.53
C THR A 282 17.39 12.33 0.69
N SER A 283 18.62 12.55 0.20
CA SER A 283 18.96 13.72 -0.64
C SER A 283 18.22 13.71 -1.96
N PHE A 284 18.19 12.56 -2.65
CA PHE A 284 17.42 12.40 -3.89
C PHE A 284 15.95 12.75 -3.67
N LYS A 285 15.35 12.22 -2.60
CA LYS A 285 13.92 12.46 -2.35
C LYS A 285 13.63 13.90 -1.96
N ALA A 286 14.50 14.53 -1.19
CA ALA A 286 14.35 15.94 -0.82
C ALA A 286 14.49 16.89 -2.03
N SER A 287 15.30 16.54 -3.02
CA SER A 287 15.46 17.35 -4.25
C SER A 287 14.31 17.12 -5.25
N HIS A 288 13.48 16.08 -5.07
CA HIS A 288 12.40 15.72 -5.97
C HIS A 288 11.01 16.19 -5.47
N LEU A 289 10.88 16.62 -4.22
CA LEU A 289 9.64 17.14 -3.63
C LEU A 289 9.55 18.65 -3.73
#